data_c389abb2c8abee3ebf15e5d743ec98a8
#
_entry.id   c389abb2c8abee3ebf15e5d743ec98a8
#
_cell.length_a   1.000
_cell.length_b   1.000
_cell.length_c   1.000
_cell.angle_alpha   90.00
_cell.angle_beta   90.00
_cell.angle_gamma   90.00
#
_symmetry.space_group_name_H-M   'P 1'
#
loop_
_entity.id
_entity.type
_entity.pdbx_description
1 polymer ?
#
loop_
_entity_poly.entity_id
_entity_poly.type
_entity_poly.pdbx_seq_one_letter_code
_entity_poly.pdbx_strand_id
1 'polypeptide(L)'
;MKTELAIKGAGLALVAAFGTTASAQQSDWSHEATIYLFMPETETSIETPSGTLDGTLSFSDALSNLDFAFMGAFAASNGRWSLLADYNYTNLSFSNSGAGPSGSTLDTSFTTQFLSGYVAYRVYEDPSVQLDIAGGFRWFSTETNFTLTSGSAPGRTTVVDDDWVDPVIGARIRYVFSDKWTGTGFVDYGGFRSDSETWQVLLTADYAINDRWVIRGGYRYIAFDHEIGGNDFEFHQSGPVIGATYRF
;
A
#
# COMPACT_ATOMS: atom_id res chain seq x y z
N MET A 1 -26.35 -19.04 23.47
CA MET A 1 -25.20 -19.87 23.15
C MET A 1 -24.74 -19.43 21.76
N LYS A 2 -23.89 -18.39 21.70
CA LYS A 2 -23.31 -17.85 20.46
C LYS A 2 -21.86 -18.32 20.46
N THR A 3 -21.51 -19.10 19.45
CA THR A 3 -20.17 -19.61 19.24
C THR A 3 -19.34 -18.51 18.59
N GLU A 4 -18.47 -17.90 19.36
CA GLU A 4 -17.46 -16.97 18.84
C GLU A 4 -16.41 -17.76 18.09
N LEU A 5 -16.32 -17.54 16.79
CA LEU A 5 -15.25 -18.03 15.94
C LEU A 5 -14.15 -16.96 15.92
N ALA A 6 -13.21 -17.08 16.87
CA ALA A 6 -12.02 -16.23 16.89
C ALA A 6 -11.09 -16.68 15.73
N ILE A 7 -11.10 -15.94 14.64
CA ILE A 7 -10.05 -16.04 13.62
C ILE A 7 -8.85 -15.26 14.15
N LYS A 8 -7.90 -15.99 14.74
CA LYS A 8 -6.61 -15.43 15.13
C LYS A 8 -5.86 -15.04 13.86
N GLY A 9 -5.42 -13.79 13.79
CA GLY A 9 -4.60 -13.26 12.72
C GLY A 9 -3.42 -14.17 12.42
N ALA A 10 -3.42 -14.75 11.24
CA ALA A 10 -2.29 -15.48 10.70
C ALA A 10 -1.30 -14.45 10.14
N GLY A 11 -0.31 -14.08 10.95
CA GLY A 11 0.85 -13.37 10.46
C GLY A 11 1.46 -14.17 9.32
N LEU A 12 1.41 -13.63 8.11
CA LEU A 12 2.04 -14.21 6.94
C LEU A 12 3.56 -14.03 7.10
N ALA A 13 4.21 -14.99 7.76
CA ALA A 13 5.66 -15.09 7.78
C ALA A 13 6.10 -15.52 6.38
N LEU A 14 6.52 -14.56 5.55
CA LEU A 14 7.19 -14.83 4.29
C LEU A 14 8.57 -15.40 4.61
N VAL A 15 8.64 -16.72 4.81
CA VAL A 15 9.91 -17.43 4.94
C VAL A 15 10.52 -17.51 3.55
N ALA A 16 11.52 -16.66 3.30
CA ALA A 16 12.40 -16.77 2.16
C ALA A 16 13.24 -18.05 2.29
N ALA A 17 12.73 -19.16 1.77
CA ALA A 17 13.51 -20.38 1.61
C ALA A 17 14.42 -20.23 0.37
N PHE A 18 15.58 -19.62 0.55
CA PHE A 18 16.66 -19.69 -0.43
C PHE A 18 17.44 -20.98 -0.22
N GLY A 19 17.31 -21.91 -1.13
CA GLY A 19 18.24 -23.02 -1.20
C GLY A 19 17.68 -24.30 -1.76
N THR A 20 17.60 -24.42 -3.08
CA THR A 20 17.91 -25.67 -3.79
C THR A 20 18.51 -25.30 -5.13
N THR A 21 19.74 -25.76 -5.39
CA THR A 21 20.33 -25.77 -6.73
C THR A 21 19.60 -26.81 -7.59
N ALA A 22 18.43 -26.42 -8.10
CA ALA A 22 17.83 -27.09 -9.23
C ALA A 22 18.57 -26.61 -10.48
N SER A 23 19.02 -27.51 -11.32
CA SER A 23 19.56 -27.23 -12.64
C SER A 23 18.57 -26.30 -13.36
N ALA A 24 18.91 -25.01 -13.48
CA ALA A 24 18.04 -24.01 -14.05
C ALA A 24 17.93 -24.34 -15.54
N GLN A 25 16.83 -24.93 -15.94
CA GLN A 25 16.24 -24.66 -17.21
C GLN A 25 16.11 -23.14 -17.24
N GLN A 26 16.84 -22.46 -18.12
CA GLN A 26 16.86 -20.99 -18.21
C GLN A 26 15.42 -20.53 -18.34
N SER A 27 14.84 -20.06 -17.24
CA SER A 27 13.49 -19.53 -17.28
C SER A 27 13.58 -18.21 -18.04
N ASP A 28 12.77 -18.01 -19.06
CA ASP A 28 12.65 -16.74 -19.78
C ASP A 28 12.15 -15.60 -18.88
N TRP A 29 11.99 -15.84 -17.57
CA TRP A 29 11.48 -14.90 -16.58
C TRP A 29 12.61 -14.18 -15.86
N SER A 30 12.57 -12.86 -15.92
CA SER A 30 13.36 -11.96 -15.07
C SER A 30 12.57 -11.60 -13.82
N HIS A 31 13.25 -11.38 -12.70
CA HIS A 31 12.64 -11.05 -11.43
C HIS A 31 13.24 -9.77 -10.86
N GLU A 32 12.40 -8.93 -10.27
CA GLU A 32 12.81 -7.71 -9.57
C GLU A 32 12.13 -7.67 -8.19
N ALA A 33 12.92 -7.34 -7.15
CA ALA A 33 12.40 -7.04 -5.82
C ALA A 33 12.78 -5.59 -5.47
N THR A 34 11.82 -4.83 -4.98
CA THR A 34 11.99 -3.43 -4.62
C THR A 34 11.61 -3.24 -3.14
N ILE A 35 12.48 -2.56 -2.39
CA ILE A 35 12.11 -1.97 -1.10
C ILE A 35 12.06 -0.47 -1.32
N TYR A 36 11.01 0.18 -0.83
CA TYR A 36 10.83 1.60 -1.02
C TYR A 36 10.27 2.29 0.22
N LEU A 37 10.37 3.60 0.24
CA LEU A 37 9.72 4.49 1.19
C LEU A 37 8.73 5.35 0.41
N PHE A 38 7.48 5.35 0.83
CA PHE A 38 6.45 6.29 0.42
C PHE A 38 6.23 7.29 1.55
N MET A 39 6.29 8.56 1.24
CA MET A 39 6.24 9.67 2.20
C MET A 39 5.00 10.53 1.94
N PRO A 40 3.80 9.99 2.18
CA PRO A 40 2.59 10.71 1.81
C PRO A 40 2.18 11.77 2.83
N GLU A 41 1.48 12.77 2.35
CA GLU A 41 0.37 13.38 3.08
C GLU A 41 -0.83 12.45 2.96
N THR A 42 -1.54 12.24 4.06
CA THR A 42 -2.73 11.38 4.12
C THR A 42 -3.94 12.23 4.46
N GLU A 43 -4.97 12.15 3.63
CA GLU A 43 -6.27 12.76 3.84
C GLU A 43 -7.29 11.67 4.09
N THR A 44 -8.14 11.86 5.10
CA THR A 44 -9.23 10.94 5.43
C THR A 44 -10.51 11.73 5.61
N SER A 45 -11.63 11.17 5.16
CA SER A 45 -12.97 11.70 5.37
C SER A 45 -13.92 10.58 5.74
N ILE A 46 -14.81 10.82 6.69
CA ILE A 46 -15.89 9.89 7.08
C ILE A 46 -17.18 10.69 7.12
N GLU A 47 -18.13 10.36 6.24
CA GLU A 47 -19.48 10.92 6.30
C GLU A 47 -20.30 10.16 7.32
N THR A 48 -20.87 10.88 8.29
CA THR A 48 -21.78 10.33 9.30
C THR A 48 -23.11 11.05 9.27
N PRO A 49 -24.20 10.49 9.82
CA PRO A 49 -25.50 11.18 9.93
C PRO A 49 -25.45 12.51 10.66
N SER A 50 -24.36 12.77 11.42
CA SER A 50 -24.16 13.99 12.20
C SER A 50 -23.25 15.01 11.51
N GLY A 51 -22.70 14.70 10.36
CA GLY A 51 -21.77 15.52 9.57
C GLY A 51 -20.51 14.77 9.15
N THR A 52 -19.68 15.44 8.36
CA THR A 52 -18.41 14.90 7.86
C THR A 52 -17.30 15.14 8.87
N LEU A 53 -16.46 14.14 9.07
CA LEU A 53 -15.24 14.18 9.87
C LEU A 53 -14.03 14.09 8.94
N ASP A 54 -13.36 15.21 8.75
CA ASP A 54 -12.17 15.31 7.90
C ASP A 54 -10.90 15.28 8.76
N GLY A 55 -9.85 14.63 8.25
CA GLY A 55 -8.53 14.60 8.86
C GLY A 55 -7.43 14.69 7.82
N THR A 56 -6.40 15.47 8.12
CA THR A 56 -5.17 15.52 7.30
C THR A 56 -3.98 15.22 8.19
N LEU A 57 -3.15 14.28 7.76
CA LEU A 57 -1.91 13.89 8.44
C LEU A 57 -0.73 14.13 7.51
N SER A 58 0.12 15.10 7.87
CA SER A 58 1.34 15.36 7.13
C SER A 58 2.34 14.21 7.26
N PHE A 59 3.25 14.05 6.30
CA PHE A 59 4.32 13.06 6.42
C PHE A 59 5.17 13.25 7.68
N SER A 60 5.46 14.49 8.09
CA SER A 60 6.26 14.78 9.30
C SER A 60 5.54 14.34 10.58
N ASP A 61 4.21 14.51 10.65
CA ASP A 61 3.41 14.08 11.78
C ASP A 61 3.27 12.55 11.79
N ALA A 62 3.06 11.94 10.62
CA ALA A 62 3.07 10.49 10.47
C ALA A 62 4.41 9.89 10.92
N LEU A 63 5.54 10.46 10.50
CA LEU A 63 6.88 9.99 10.88
C LEU A 63 7.14 10.14 12.39
N SER A 64 6.62 11.21 13.02
CA SER A 64 6.76 11.44 14.46
C SER A 64 5.97 10.45 15.32
N ASN A 65 4.94 9.84 14.74
CA ASN A 65 4.05 8.87 15.38
C ASN A 65 4.19 7.46 14.79
N LEU A 66 5.23 7.22 14.00
CA LEU A 66 5.45 5.96 13.31
C LEU A 66 6.02 4.90 14.26
N ASP A 67 5.28 3.82 14.48
CA ASP A 67 5.77 2.64 15.17
C ASP A 67 6.51 1.70 14.22
N PHE A 68 5.90 1.43 13.06
CA PHE A 68 6.49 0.56 12.05
C PHE A 68 5.90 0.82 10.66
N ALA A 69 6.75 0.72 9.63
CA ALA A 69 6.33 0.68 8.23
C ALA A 69 7.15 -0.33 7.44
N PHE A 70 6.51 -0.99 6.50
CA PHE A 70 7.17 -1.83 5.49
C PHE A 70 6.51 -1.61 4.13
N MET A 71 7.34 -1.33 3.12
CA MET A 71 6.87 -1.09 1.77
C MET A 71 7.76 -1.84 0.79
N GLY A 72 7.15 -2.71 -0.01
CA GLY A 72 7.90 -3.54 -0.94
C GLY A 72 7.09 -3.93 -2.15
N ALA A 73 7.78 -4.10 -3.28
CA ALA A 73 7.18 -4.55 -4.52
C ALA A 73 8.00 -5.68 -5.14
N PHE A 74 7.32 -6.53 -5.88
CA PHE A 74 7.92 -7.62 -6.64
C PHE A 74 7.39 -7.60 -8.07
N ALA A 75 8.26 -7.86 -9.01
CA ALA A 75 7.90 -8.03 -10.41
C ALA A 75 8.58 -9.27 -10.99
N ALA A 76 7.84 -10.03 -11.80
CA ALA A 76 8.37 -11.08 -12.64
C ALA A 76 7.90 -10.86 -14.07
N SER A 77 8.78 -11.02 -15.07
CA SER A 77 8.42 -10.78 -16.47
C SER A 77 9.15 -11.72 -17.41
N ASN A 78 8.45 -12.18 -18.47
CA ASN A 78 9.03 -12.90 -19.59
C ASN A 78 9.10 -12.05 -20.86
N GLY A 79 9.06 -10.72 -20.69
CA GLY A 79 9.02 -9.75 -21.78
C GLY A 79 7.60 -9.45 -22.26
N ARG A 80 6.71 -10.42 -22.38
CA ARG A 80 5.33 -10.21 -22.84
C ARG A 80 4.32 -10.19 -21.71
N TRP A 81 4.44 -11.09 -20.75
CA TRP A 81 3.64 -11.14 -19.54
C TRP A 81 4.46 -10.65 -18.35
N SER A 82 3.83 -9.92 -17.47
CA SER A 82 4.41 -9.52 -16.19
C SER A 82 3.43 -9.82 -15.05
N LEU A 83 3.98 -10.28 -13.93
CA LEU A 83 3.30 -10.37 -12.65
C LEU A 83 3.86 -9.28 -11.77
N LEU A 84 2.98 -8.47 -11.16
CA LEU A 84 3.37 -7.36 -10.31
C LEU A 84 2.66 -7.52 -8.96
N ALA A 85 3.37 -7.27 -7.88
CA ALA A 85 2.82 -7.20 -6.53
C ALA A 85 3.40 -5.98 -5.81
N ASP A 86 2.58 -5.26 -5.07
CA ASP A 86 2.96 -4.09 -4.28
C ASP A 86 2.27 -4.16 -2.92
N TYR A 87 3.06 -4.16 -1.84
CA TYR A 87 2.57 -4.23 -0.47
C TYR A 87 3.05 -3.03 0.33
N ASN A 88 2.12 -2.43 1.05
CA ASN A 88 2.36 -1.34 1.98
C ASN A 88 1.73 -1.70 3.33
N TYR A 89 2.48 -1.48 4.40
CA TYR A 89 2.05 -1.61 5.78
C TYR A 89 2.54 -0.39 6.56
N THR A 90 1.66 0.25 7.31
CA THR A 90 1.98 1.38 8.18
C THR A 90 1.21 1.25 9.48
N ASN A 91 1.91 1.41 10.60
CA ASN A 91 1.32 1.46 11.94
C ASN A 91 1.77 2.75 12.64
N LEU A 92 0.82 3.54 13.10
CA LEU A 92 1.01 4.82 13.76
C LEU A 92 0.39 4.78 15.16
N SER A 93 1.03 5.45 16.14
CA SER A 93 0.50 5.58 17.50
C SER A 93 0.47 7.04 17.94
N PHE A 94 -0.69 7.46 18.43
CA PHE A 94 -0.95 8.80 18.94
C PHE A 94 -1.37 8.71 20.41
N SER A 95 -0.84 9.62 21.24
CA SER A 95 -1.22 9.70 22.66
C SER A 95 -1.67 11.10 23.02
N ASN A 96 -2.90 11.24 23.51
CA ASN A 96 -3.50 12.50 23.93
C ASN A 96 -3.81 12.47 25.42
N SER A 97 -3.08 13.28 26.22
CA SER A 97 -3.33 13.46 27.63
C SER A 97 -4.43 14.53 27.86
N GLY A 98 -5.36 14.27 28.75
CA GLY A 98 -6.42 15.21 29.10
C GLY A 98 -7.69 15.13 28.26
N ALA A 99 -7.85 14.10 27.43
CA ALA A 99 -9.01 13.88 26.58
C ALA A 99 -10.29 13.49 27.35
N GLY A 100 -10.27 13.45 28.70
CA GLY A 100 -11.42 13.05 29.54
C GLY A 100 -11.37 13.61 30.95
N PRO A 101 -12.33 13.28 31.82
CA PRO A 101 -12.35 13.73 33.19
C PRO A 101 -11.09 13.27 33.96
N SER A 102 -10.43 14.19 34.68
CA SER A 102 -9.37 13.90 35.66
C SER A 102 -8.18 13.09 35.17
N GLY A 103 -7.41 13.61 34.20
CA GLY A 103 -6.11 13.04 33.82
C GLY A 103 -6.19 11.74 33.05
N SER A 104 -7.26 11.53 32.29
CA SER A 104 -7.36 10.40 31.35
C SER A 104 -6.42 10.59 30.16
N THR A 105 -5.87 9.50 29.64
CA THR A 105 -5.09 9.44 28.40
C THR A 105 -5.86 8.63 27.37
N LEU A 106 -5.97 9.15 26.16
CA LEU A 106 -6.46 8.44 24.99
C LEU A 106 -5.26 8.07 24.10
N ASP A 107 -4.97 6.78 24.06
CA ASP A 107 -3.99 6.21 23.12
C ASP A 107 -4.72 5.66 21.90
N THR A 108 -4.30 6.07 20.71
CA THR A 108 -4.88 5.64 19.44
C THR A 108 -3.77 4.99 18.62
N SER A 109 -3.96 3.73 18.24
CA SER A 109 -3.11 3.05 17.25
C SER A 109 -3.90 2.91 15.96
N PHE A 110 -3.28 3.31 14.85
CA PHE A 110 -3.86 3.27 13.51
C PHE A 110 -2.98 2.46 12.57
N THR A 111 -3.51 1.34 12.11
CA THR A 111 -2.83 0.45 11.18
C THR A 111 -3.53 0.48 9.84
N THR A 112 -2.78 0.73 8.77
CA THR A 112 -3.25 0.58 7.40
C THR A 112 -2.33 -0.33 6.63
N GLN A 113 -2.92 -1.13 5.75
CA GLN A 113 -2.17 -1.97 4.83
C GLN A 113 -2.94 -2.17 3.54
N PHE A 114 -2.20 -2.27 2.45
CA PHE A 114 -2.78 -2.67 1.17
C PHE A 114 -1.83 -3.58 0.40
N LEU A 115 -2.42 -4.49 -0.36
CA LEU A 115 -1.75 -5.37 -1.30
C LEU A 115 -2.40 -5.24 -2.67
N SER A 116 -1.63 -4.79 -3.65
CA SER A 116 -2.06 -4.80 -5.06
C SER A 116 -1.34 -5.89 -5.82
N GLY A 117 -2.08 -6.68 -6.59
CA GLY A 117 -1.53 -7.73 -7.44
C GLY A 117 -2.05 -7.60 -8.87
N TYR A 118 -1.17 -7.72 -9.86
CA TYR A 118 -1.55 -7.55 -11.27
C TYR A 118 -0.93 -8.60 -12.16
N VAL A 119 -1.67 -8.98 -13.20
CA VAL A 119 -1.16 -9.60 -14.41
C VAL A 119 -1.16 -8.54 -15.50
N ALA A 120 -0.01 -8.26 -16.10
CA ALA A 120 0.13 -7.28 -17.16
C ALA A 120 0.57 -7.94 -18.48
N TYR A 121 0.08 -7.41 -19.58
CA TYR A 121 0.38 -7.87 -20.93
C TYR A 121 0.92 -6.74 -21.78
N ARG A 122 2.07 -6.97 -22.44
CA ARG A 122 2.73 -6.03 -23.36
C ARG A 122 1.93 -5.91 -24.64
N VAL A 123 1.30 -4.73 -24.84
CA VAL A 123 0.50 -4.42 -26.04
C VAL A 123 1.30 -3.67 -27.10
N TYR A 124 2.36 -2.94 -26.67
CA TYR A 124 3.25 -2.23 -27.57
C TYR A 124 4.68 -2.24 -27.04
N GLU A 125 5.65 -2.38 -27.95
CA GLU A 125 7.07 -2.34 -27.64
C GLU A 125 7.87 -1.83 -28.84
N ASP A 126 8.71 -0.84 -28.58
CA ASP A 126 9.80 -0.43 -29.45
C ASP A 126 11.07 -0.21 -28.61
N PRO A 127 12.25 0.15 -29.19
CA PRO A 127 13.48 0.32 -28.41
C PRO A 127 13.40 1.35 -27.28
N SER A 128 12.47 2.29 -27.34
CA SER A 128 12.36 3.38 -26.38
C SER A 128 11.10 3.28 -25.51
N VAL A 129 10.04 2.66 -26.00
CA VAL A 129 8.71 2.67 -25.34
C VAL A 129 8.18 1.25 -25.16
N GLN A 130 7.69 0.98 -23.98
CA GLN A 130 6.93 -0.23 -23.66
C GLN A 130 5.60 0.18 -23.05
N LEU A 131 4.49 -0.39 -23.57
CA LEU A 131 3.15 -0.18 -23.05
C LEU A 131 2.53 -1.52 -22.67
N ASP A 132 2.09 -1.61 -21.41
CA ASP A 132 1.41 -2.78 -20.88
C ASP A 132 -0.02 -2.38 -20.43
N ILE A 133 -0.98 -3.28 -20.62
CA ILE A 133 -2.29 -3.25 -19.95
C ILE A 133 -2.26 -4.24 -18.80
N ALA A 134 -2.93 -3.93 -17.71
CA ALA A 134 -2.94 -4.74 -16.50
C ALA A 134 -4.34 -4.97 -15.97
N GLY A 135 -4.55 -6.13 -15.36
CA GLY A 135 -5.73 -6.43 -14.58
C GLY A 135 -5.33 -7.16 -13.31
N GLY A 136 -6.07 -6.94 -12.22
CA GLY A 136 -5.70 -7.53 -10.96
C GLY A 136 -6.66 -7.20 -9.83
N PHE A 137 -6.12 -7.13 -8.64
CA PHE A 137 -6.88 -6.81 -7.44
C PHE A 137 -6.08 -5.85 -6.53
N ARG A 138 -6.80 -5.15 -5.68
CA ARG A 138 -6.27 -4.39 -4.55
C ARG A 138 -7.04 -4.77 -3.29
N TRP A 139 -6.35 -5.34 -2.33
CA TRP A 139 -6.83 -5.56 -0.98
C TRP A 139 -6.38 -4.38 -0.11
N PHE A 140 -7.30 -3.84 0.68
CA PHE A 140 -7.04 -2.82 1.68
C PHE A 140 -7.56 -3.30 3.03
N SER A 141 -6.86 -2.94 4.09
CA SER A 141 -7.30 -3.20 5.46
C SER A 141 -6.90 -2.02 6.34
N THR A 142 -7.81 -1.66 7.23
CA THR A 142 -7.61 -0.63 8.25
C THR A 142 -8.03 -1.15 9.61
N GLU A 143 -7.28 -0.82 10.65
CA GLU A 143 -7.59 -1.13 12.03
C GLU A 143 -7.25 0.08 12.90
N THR A 144 -8.21 0.54 13.68
CA THR A 144 -8.03 1.62 14.65
C THR A 144 -8.35 1.12 16.04
N ASN A 145 -7.37 1.21 16.95
CA ASN A 145 -7.53 0.86 18.35
C ASN A 145 -7.55 2.14 19.21
N PHE A 146 -8.65 2.37 19.92
CA PHE A 146 -8.79 3.46 20.87
C PHE A 146 -8.69 2.89 22.28
N THR A 147 -7.68 3.28 23.06
CA THR A 147 -7.50 2.87 24.45
C THR A 147 -7.62 4.07 25.36
N LEU A 148 -8.72 4.15 26.12
CA LEU A 148 -8.94 5.17 27.14
C LEU A 148 -8.45 4.65 28.49
N THR A 149 -7.42 5.29 29.05
CA THR A 149 -6.88 4.98 30.38
C THR A 149 -7.25 6.12 31.36
N SER A 150 -7.92 5.79 32.44
CA SER A 150 -8.24 6.73 33.52
C SER A 150 -7.45 6.37 34.76
N GLY A 151 -6.85 7.34 35.48
CA GLY A 151 -5.85 7.14 36.54
C GLY A 151 -6.25 6.20 37.71
N SER A 152 -7.47 5.68 37.77
CA SER A 152 -7.92 4.74 38.80
C SER A 152 -8.85 3.64 38.30
N ALA A 153 -9.20 3.61 37.01
CA ALA A 153 -10.09 2.60 36.41
C ALA A 153 -9.33 1.75 35.39
N PRO A 154 -9.72 0.46 35.19
CA PRO A 154 -9.19 -0.34 34.11
C PRO A 154 -9.39 0.37 32.77
N GLY A 155 -8.36 0.40 31.93
CA GLY A 155 -8.45 0.95 30.59
C GLY A 155 -9.52 0.23 29.75
N ARG A 156 -10.20 0.97 28.87
CA ARG A 156 -11.16 0.42 27.92
C ARG A 156 -10.62 0.59 26.50
N THR A 157 -10.52 -0.52 25.78
CA THR A 157 -10.13 -0.51 24.36
C THR A 157 -11.37 -0.74 23.49
N THR A 158 -11.49 0.06 22.45
CA THR A 158 -12.47 -0.11 21.37
C THR A 158 -11.68 -0.29 20.07
N VAL A 159 -12.02 -1.31 19.29
CA VAL A 159 -11.40 -1.62 18.00
C VAL A 159 -12.42 -1.34 16.90
N VAL A 160 -11.98 -0.64 15.86
CA VAL A 160 -12.71 -0.46 14.61
C VAL A 160 -11.82 -0.96 13.51
N ASP A 161 -12.25 -1.98 12.82
CA ASP A 161 -11.52 -2.62 11.74
C ASP A 161 -12.41 -2.92 10.54
N ASP A 162 -11.85 -2.82 9.35
CA ASP A 162 -12.50 -3.25 8.11
C ASP A 162 -11.44 -3.68 7.08
N ASP A 163 -11.83 -4.59 6.18
CA ASP A 163 -11.01 -5.00 5.05
C ASP A 163 -11.86 -5.38 3.83
N TRP A 164 -11.36 -5.05 2.64
CA TRP A 164 -12.04 -5.37 1.39
C TRP A 164 -11.07 -5.61 0.24
N VAL A 165 -11.60 -6.15 -0.86
CA VAL A 165 -10.87 -6.41 -2.09
C VAL A 165 -11.60 -5.83 -3.27
N ASP A 166 -10.91 -5.03 -4.06
CA ASP A 166 -11.39 -4.45 -5.31
C ASP A 166 -10.70 -5.04 -6.53
N PRO A 167 -11.45 -5.40 -7.58
CA PRO A 167 -10.85 -5.67 -8.89
C PRO A 167 -10.34 -4.35 -9.47
N VAL A 168 -9.17 -4.40 -10.12
CA VAL A 168 -8.53 -3.22 -10.73
C VAL A 168 -8.07 -3.50 -12.15
N ILE A 169 -8.15 -2.47 -13.00
CA ILE A 169 -7.54 -2.47 -14.33
C ILE A 169 -6.59 -1.29 -14.45
N GLY A 170 -5.52 -1.44 -15.22
CA GLY A 170 -4.52 -0.39 -15.32
C GLY A 170 -3.70 -0.43 -16.59
N ALA A 171 -2.83 0.56 -16.71
CA ALA A 171 -1.86 0.67 -17.78
C ALA A 171 -0.51 1.11 -17.23
N ARG A 172 0.56 0.56 -17.81
CA ARG A 172 1.93 0.93 -17.51
C ARG A 172 2.65 1.35 -18.79
N ILE A 173 3.30 2.50 -18.74
CA ILE A 173 4.22 2.95 -19.76
C ILE A 173 5.63 2.98 -19.17
N ARG A 174 6.61 2.49 -19.93
CA ARG A 174 8.03 2.66 -19.64
C ARG A 174 8.68 3.33 -20.82
N TYR A 175 9.49 4.36 -20.53
CA TYR A 175 10.23 5.12 -21.53
C TYR A 175 11.72 5.10 -21.20
N VAL A 176 12.54 4.59 -22.13
CA VAL A 176 13.99 4.52 -22.02
C VAL A 176 14.59 5.81 -22.53
N PHE A 177 15.06 6.68 -21.64
CA PHE A 177 15.72 7.93 -21.98
C PHE A 177 17.18 7.72 -22.39
N SER A 178 17.83 6.74 -21.76
CA SER A 178 19.23 6.36 -22.04
C SER A 178 19.51 4.96 -21.47
N ASP A 179 20.73 4.45 -21.65
CA ASP A 179 21.19 3.15 -21.11
C ASP A 179 21.01 3.05 -19.57
N LYS A 180 20.97 4.19 -18.87
CA LYS A 180 20.88 4.22 -17.40
C LYS A 180 19.57 4.78 -16.89
N TRP A 181 18.81 5.51 -17.69
CA TRP A 181 17.61 6.18 -17.23
C TRP A 181 16.36 5.66 -17.92
N THR A 182 15.38 5.26 -17.10
CA THR A 182 14.04 4.86 -17.55
C THR A 182 13.01 5.62 -16.76
N GLY A 183 11.99 6.16 -17.42
CA GLY A 183 10.78 6.67 -16.76
C GLY A 183 9.71 5.58 -16.75
N THR A 184 8.97 5.48 -15.67
CA THR A 184 7.81 4.59 -15.56
C THR A 184 6.60 5.38 -15.12
N GLY A 185 5.51 5.27 -15.86
CA GLY A 185 4.18 5.73 -15.47
C GLY A 185 3.26 4.53 -15.31
N PHE A 186 2.51 4.48 -14.21
CA PHE A 186 1.49 3.48 -13.95
C PHE A 186 0.21 4.16 -13.46
N VAL A 187 -0.91 3.77 -14.02
CA VAL A 187 -2.23 4.22 -13.60
C VAL A 187 -3.15 3.02 -13.52
N ASP A 188 -3.99 2.98 -12.51
CA ASP A 188 -5.07 2.00 -12.40
C ASP A 188 -6.34 2.63 -11.82
N TYR A 189 -7.43 1.92 -12.04
CA TYR A 189 -8.76 2.23 -11.53
C TYR A 189 -9.49 0.93 -11.20
N GLY A 190 -10.28 0.93 -10.12
CA GLY A 190 -10.98 -0.26 -9.65
C GLY A 190 -12.13 0.02 -8.70
N GLY A 191 -12.61 -1.04 -8.06
CA GLY A 191 -13.85 -1.04 -7.29
C GLY A 191 -15.01 -1.43 -8.18
N PHE A 192 -15.40 -0.54 -9.11
CA PHE A 192 -16.52 -0.75 -10.06
C PHE A 192 -17.86 -1.04 -9.38
N ARG A 193 -18.02 -0.68 -8.12
CA ARG A 193 -19.25 -0.82 -7.32
C ARG A 193 -19.67 0.55 -6.81
N SER A 194 -20.93 0.68 -6.43
CA SER A 194 -21.46 1.93 -5.88
C SER A 194 -20.92 2.26 -4.50
N ASP A 195 -20.40 1.26 -3.81
CA ASP A 195 -19.90 1.28 -2.43
C ASP A 195 -18.38 1.15 -2.34
N SER A 196 -17.67 1.09 -3.48
CA SER A 196 -16.21 0.96 -3.50
C SER A 196 -15.59 1.49 -4.78
N GLU A 197 -14.63 2.39 -4.63
CA GLU A 197 -13.79 2.94 -5.69
C GLU A 197 -12.33 2.98 -5.23
N THR A 198 -11.40 2.70 -6.13
CA THR A 198 -9.97 2.88 -5.86
C THR A 198 -9.24 3.24 -7.12
N TRP A 199 -8.25 4.12 -7.04
CA TRP A 199 -7.38 4.43 -8.17
C TRP A 199 -6.01 4.91 -7.71
N GLN A 200 -5.02 4.80 -8.59
CA GLN A 200 -3.71 5.35 -8.34
C GLN A 200 -3.04 5.87 -9.60
N VAL A 201 -2.10 6.78 -9.38
CA VAL A 201 -1.09 7.21 -10.35
C VAL A 201 0.28 7.10 -9.69
N LEU A 202 1.21 6.41 -10.34
CA LEU A 202 2.61 6.32 -9.94
C LEU A 202 3.51 6.75 -11.11
N LEU A 203 4.37 7.74 -10.85
CA LEU A 203 5.37 8.20 -11.81
C LEU A 203 6.74 8.03 -11.17
N THR A 204 7.67 7.33 -11.84
CA THR A 204 9.04 7.17 -11.35
C THR A 204 10.07 7.46 -12.44
N ALA A 205 11.24 7.94 -11.99
CA ALA A 205 12.48 7.94 -12.74
C ALA A 205 13.41 6.90 -12.10
N ASP A 206 13.88 5.98 -12.92
CA ASP A 206 14.64 4.80 -12.52
C ASP A 206 16.09 4.96 -13.04
N TYR A 207 17.08 4.91 -12.15
CA TYR A 207 18.49 4.99 -12.49
C TYR A 207 19.20 3.65 -12.26
N ALA A 208 19.68 3.03 -13.32
CA ALA A 208 20.47 1.80 -13.26
C ALA A 208 21.90 2.11 -12.79
N ILE A 209 22.22 1.75 -11.55
CA ILE A 209 23.60 1.81 -11.03
C ILE A 209 24.47 0.81 -11.78
N ASN A 210 23.96 -0.40 -11.94
CA ASN A 210 24.52 -1.51 -12.70
C ASN A 210 23.40 -2.47 -13.15
N ASP A 211 23.74 -3.61 -13.71
CA ASP A 211 22.78 -4.58 -14.26
C ASP A 211 21.80 -5.14 -13.20
N ARG A 212 22.18 -5.10 -11.92
CA ARG A 212 21.39 -5.67 -10.80
C ARG A 212 20.69 -4.62 -9.94
N TRP A 213 21.26 -3.43 -9.79
CA TRP A 213 20.75 -2.43 -8.87
C TRP A 213 20.20 -1.22 -9.60
N VAL A 214 18.98 -0.84 -9.25
CA VAL A 214 18.28 0.35 -9.74
C VAL A 214 17.80 1.17 -8.56
N ILE A 215 18.05 2.47 -8.58
CA ILE A 215 17.41 3.43 -7.67
C ILE A 215 16.20 4.02 -8.38
N ARG A 216 15.08 4.10 -7.67
CA ARG A 216 13.83 4.69 -8.15
C ARG A 216 13.47 5.90 -7.32
N GLY A 217 13.03 6.96 -7.96
CA GLY A 217 12.49 8.14 -7.30
C GLY A 217 11.28 8.64 -8.08
N GLY A 218 10.24 9.11 -7.37
CA GLY A 218 9.04 9.53 -8.06
C GLY A 218 7.97 10.08 -7.15
N TYR A 219 6.73 10.04 -7.63
CA TYR A 219 5.56 10.51 -6.91
C TYR A 219 4.40 9.53 -7.11
N ARG A 220 3.68 9.27 -6.02
CA ARG A 220 2.49 8.41 -5.99
C ARG A 220 1.31 9.18 -5.46
N TYR A 221 0.17 9.01 -6.10
CA TYR A 221 -1.15 9.27 -5.56
C TYR A 221 -1.93 7.95 -5.54
N ILE A 222 -2.61 7.66 -4.44
CA ILE A 222 -3.49 6.50 -4.31
C ILE A 222 -4.71 6.88 -3.47
N ALA A 223 -5.89 6.44 -3.91
CA ALA A 223 -7.16 6.71 -3.27
C ALA A 223 -7.94 5.40 -3.04
N PHE A 224 -8.67 5.38 -1.94
CA PHE A 224 -9.60 4.32 -1.55
C PHE A 224 -10.86 5.00 -1.01
N ASP A 225 -11.98 4.73 -1.64
CA ASP A 225 -13.30 5.19 -1.24
C ASP A 225 -14.17 3.95 -1.03
N HIS A 226 -14.71 3.79 0.18
CA HIS A 226 -15.48 2.60 0.56
C HIS A 226 -16.53 2.91 1.60
N GLU A 227 -17.66 2.20 1.58
CA GLU A 227 -18.70 2.34 2.59
C GLU A 227 -18.40 1.42 3.79
N ILE A 228 -18.11 2.00 4.97
CA ILE A 228 -17.84 1.29 6.22
C ILE A 228 -19.01 1.49 7.18
N GLY A 229 -19.74 0.43 7.47
CA GLY A 229 -20.86 0.47 8.42
C GLY A 229 -21.99 1.44 8.03
N GLY A 230 -22.20 1.68 6.73
CA GLY A 230 -23.21 2.60 6.21
C GLY A 230 -22.77 4.06 6.21
N ASN A 231 -21.46 4.33 6.32
CA ASN A 231 -20.86 5.65 6.23
C ASN A 231 -19.79 5.64 5.14
N ASP A 232 -19.77 6.67 4.30
CA ASP A 232 -18.75 6.83 3.28
C ASP A 232 -17.40 7.13 3.93
N PHE A 233 -16.40 6.32 3.62
CA PHE A 233 -15.01 6.44 4.07
C PHE A 233 -14.13 6.73 2.86
N GLU A 234 -13.38 7.83 2.92
CA GLU A 234 -12.38 8.21 1.95
C GLU A 234 -10.99 8.19 2.59
N PHE A 235 -10.01 7.62 1.89
CA PHE A 235 -8.63 7.57 2.32
C PHE A 235 -7.71 7.83 1.12
N HIS A 236 -7.06 8.98 1.12
CA HIS A 236 -6.20 9.42 0.03
C HIS A 236 -4.78 9.62 0.53
N GLN A 237 -3.81 9.18 -0.25
CA GLN A 237 -2.39 9.38 0.03
C GLN A 237 -1.68 9.95 -1.19
N SER A 238 -0.93 11.02 -1.00
CA SER A 238 -0.13 11.63 -2.07
C SER A 238 1.24 12.04 -1.57
N GLY A 239 2.30 11.67 -2.31
CA GLY A 239 3.64 12.02 -1.87
C GLY A 239 4.77 11.41 -2.70
N PRO A 240 6.01 11.81 -2.38
CA PRO A 240 7.20 11.26 -3.02
C PRO A 240 7.43 9.80 -2.61
N VAL A 241 8.01 9.05 -3.55
CA VAL A 241 8.52 7.69 -3.34
C VAL A 241 9.99 7.63 -3.68
N ILE A 242 10.76 6.88 -2.89
CA ILE A 242 12.14 6.54 -3.19
C ILE A 242 12.40 5.07 -2.85
N GLY A 243 13.11 4.35 -3.71
CA GLY A 243 13.33 2.92 -3.49
C GLY A 243 14.57 2.41 -4.19
N ALA A 244 14.94 1.19 -3.79
CA ALA A 244 16.01 0.41 -4.40
C ALA A 244 15.45 -0.92 -4.90
N THR A 245 15.76 -1.25 -6.14
CA THR A 245 15.35 -2.49 -6.80
C THR A 245 16.56 -3.37 -7.06
N TYR A 246 16.42 -4.63 -6.75
CA TYR A 246 17.38 -5.68 -7.11
C TYR A 246 16.80 -6.58 -8.21
N ARG A 247 17.58 -6.81 -9.24
CA ARG A 247 17.28 -7.69 -10.38
C ARG A 247 18.02 -9.01 -10.23
N PHE A 248 17.30 -10.11 -10.39
CA PHE A 248 17.85 -11.47 -10.28
C PHE A 248 18.19 -12.03 -11.64
#